data_1c801c2ffd31f3c02c769c93dffe2ba8
#
_entry.id   1c801c2ffd31f3c02c769c93dffe2ba8
#
_cell.length_a   1.000
_cell.length_b   1.000
_cell.length_c   1.000
_cell.angle_alpha   90.00
_cell.angle_beta   90.00
_cell.angle_gamma   90.00
#
_symmetry.space_group_name_H-M   'P 1'
#
loop_
_entity.id
_entity.type
_entity.pdbx_description
1 polymer ?
#
loop_
_entity_poly.entity_id
_entity_poly.type
_entity_poly.pdbx_seq_one_letter_code
_entity_poly.pdbx_strand_id
1 'polypeptide(L)'
;GSDTTAAWFWEPEKLNKIAKSYNPKMLCNPRSGWEGDFYCDEGSHEIVGNIIPVPWEKCMCICSGTSWGWLPDDPVSDFDWLIRMMVNVVCRDGNWLVNIGPDRNGKLAPEIVNRIHEVGDWLRTYGESIYNTRGGPIQPVDNVYGTTSAGDTIYLHILDRNKFSGQKILIEPY
;
A
#
# COMPACT_ATOMS: atom_id res chain seq x y z
N GLY A 1 -5.17 -10.22 -10.92
CA GLY A 1 -6.10 -9.85 -11.98
C GLY A 1 -7.51 -10.34 -11.67
N SER A 2 -8.52 -9.51 -11.93
CA SER A 2 -9.91 -9.95 -11.84
C SER A 2 -10.18 -10.94 -12.97
N ASP A 3 -10.43 -12.20 -12.64
CA ASP A 3 -10.90 -13.17 -13.64
C ASP A 3 -12.40 -12.96 -13.87
N THR A 4 -12.72 -12.07 -14.80
CA THR A 4 -14.09 -11.77 -15.17
C THR A 4 -14.79 -12.97 -15.83
N THR A 5 -14.04 -13.96 -16.29
CA THR A 5 -14.61 -15.16 -16.94
C THR A 5 -15.34 -16.07 -15.95
N ALA A 6 -15.01 -16.01 -14.69
CA ALA A 6 -15.65 -16.79 -13.62
C ALA A 6 -16.78 -16.04 -12.89
N ALA A 7 -17.09 -14.80 -13.27
CA ALA A 7 -18.11 -13.98 -12.59
C ALA A 7 -19.48 -14.66 -12.52
N TRP A 8 -19.89 -15.34 -13.59
CA TRP A 8 -21.16 -16.10 -13.61
C TRP A 8 -21.20 -17.25 -12.58
N PHE A 9 -20.05 -17.86 -12.30
CA PHE A 9 -19.95 -18.97 -11.33
C PHE A 9 -20.02 -18.46 -9.88
N TRP A 10 -19.32 -17.33 -9.60
CA TRP A 10 -19.21 -16.78 -8.24
C TRP A 10 -20.38 -15.91 -7.83
N GLU A 11 -21.29 -15.56 -8.75
CA GLU A 11 -22.41 -14.64 -8.50
C GLU A 11 -22.01 -13.39 -7.66
N PRO A 12 -20.96 -12.65 -8.07
CA PRO A 12 -20.33 -11.63 -7.21
C PRO A 12 -21.31 -10.53 -6.80
N GLU A 13 -22.23 -10.13 -7.67
CA GLU A 13 -23.25 -9.14 -7.36
C GLU A 13 -24.14 -9.60 -6.18
N LYS A 14 -24.57 -10.85 -6.20
CA LYS A 14 -25.40 -11.43 -5.12
C LYS A 14 -24.61 -11.53 -3.83
N LEU A 15 -23.35 -11.99 -3.87
CA LEU A 15 -22.49 -12.09 -2.70
C LEU A 15 -22.22 -10.70 -2.09
N ASN A 16 -21.90 -9.71 -2.91
CA ASN A 16 -21.67 -8.34 -2.46
C ASN A 16 -22.94 -7.72 -1.86
N LYS A 17 -24.12 -7.96 -2.42
CA LYS A 17 -25.41 -7.54 -1.84
C LYS A 17 -25.63 -8.19 -0.46
N ILE A 18 -25.35 -9.48 -0.31
CA ILE A 18 -25.45 -10.16 0.98
C ILE A 18 -24.47 -9.52 1.99
N ALA A 19 -23.20 -9.37 1.63
CA ALA A 19 -22.21 -8.76 2.50
C ALA A 19 -22.61 -7.35 2.94
N LYS A 20 -23.01 -6.48 1.98
CA LYS A 20 -23.47 -5.11 2.25
C LYS A 20 -24.80 -5.04 3.02
N SER A 21 -25.63 -6.10 3.00
CA SER A 21 -26.83 -6.14 3.85
C SER A 21 -26.52 -6.25 5.34
N TYR A 22 -25.38 -6.86 5.69
CA TYR A 22 -24.89 -6.91 7.07
C TYR A 22 -24.11 -5.66 7.48
N ASN A 23 -23.33 -5.10 6.54
CA ASN A 23 -22.60 -3.87 6.76
C ASN A 23 -22.66 -2.99 5.49
N PRO A 24 -23.56 -2.00 5.42
CA PRO A 24 -23.69 -1.14 4.25
C PRO A 24 -22.42 -0.32 3.90
N LYS A 25 -21.49 -0.16 4.87
CA LYS A 25 -20.22 0.54 4.71
C LYS A 25 -19.08 -0.40 4.29
N MET A 26 -19.35 -1.70 4.10
CA MET A 26 -18.33 -2.64 3.67
C MET A 26 -17.84 -2.29 2.26
N LEU A 27 -16.52 -2.25 2.10
CA LEU A 27 -15.88 -2.12 0.80
C LEU A 27 -15.57 -3.51 0.24
N CYS A 28 -15.89 -3.72 -1.02
CA CYS A 28 -15.62 -4.94 -1.75
C CYS A 28 -14.57 -4.66 -2.82
N ASN A 29 -13.53 -5.47 -2.91
CA ASN A 29 -12.55 -5.39 -3.97
C ASN A 29 -13.08 -6.03 -5.28
N PRO A 30 -12.42 -5.81 -6.45
CA PRO A 30 -12.89 -6.31 -7.74
C PRO A 30 -12.54 -7.79 -7.99
N ARG A 31 -11.95 -8.51 -7.04
CA ARG A 31 -11.36 -9.84 -7.27
C ARG A 31 -12.37 -10.97 -7.50
N SER A 32 -13.62 -10.73 -7.20
CA SER A 32 -14.72 -11.67 -7.52
C SER A 32 -15.24 -11.56 -8.96
N GLY A 33 -14.60 -10.74 -9.80
CA GLY A 33 -15.09 -10.45 -11.17
C GLY A 33 -16.20 -9.38 -11.22
N TRP A 34 -16.36 -8.62 -10.15
CA TRP A 34 -17.23 -7.45 -10.03
C TRP A 34 -16.38 -6.17 -10.03
N GLU A 35 -16.94 -5.02 -10.40
CA GLU A 35 -16.20 -3.75 -10.46
C GLU A 35 -15.53 -3.37 -9.14
N GLY A 36 -16.15 -3.71 -8.02
CA GLY A 36 -15.66 -3.38 -6.69
C GLY A 36 -15.83 -1.90 -6.33
N ASP A 37 -15.47 -1.57 -5.08
CA ASP A 37 -15.55 -0.19 -4.57
C ASP A 37 -14.21 0.55 -4.70
N PHE A 38 -13.12 -0.16 -5.05
CA PHE A 38 -11.77 0.38 -5.19
C PHE A 38 -10.92 -0.49 -6.13
N TYR A 39 -9.89 0.11 -6.71
CA TYR A 39 -8.92 -0.61 -7.56
C TYR A 39 -7.88 -1.34 -6.71
N CYS A 40 -7.51 -2.55 -7.10
CA CYS A 40 -6.43 -3.32 -6.48
C CYS A 40 -5.23 -3.43 -7.42
N ASP A 41 -4.08 -2.99 -6.93
CA ASP A 41 -2.79 -3.32 -7.50
C ASP A 41 -2.09 -4.39 -6.63
N GLU A 42 -1.43 -5.36 -7.25
CA GLU A 42 -0.88 -6.51 -6.55
C GLU A 42 0.54 -6.82 -6.99
N GLY A 43 1.36 -7.21 -6.03
CA GLY A 43 2.75 -7.62 -6.26
C GLY A 43 3.77 -6.63 -5.72
N SER A 44 5.04 -7.01 -5.82
CA SER A 44 6.17 -6.25 -5.25
C SER A 44 6.80 -5.26 -6.22
N HIS A 45 6.17 -4.99 -7.38
CA HIS A 45 6.66 -3.98 -8.30
C HIS A 45 6.47 -2.56 -7.74
N GLU A 46 7.34 -1.67 -8.11
CA GLU A 46 7.28 -0.27 -7.72
C GLU A 46 6.04 0.42 -8.30
N ILE A 47 5.51 1.35 -7.53
CA ILE A 47 4.46 2.26 -7.98
C ILE A 47 5.13 3.50 -8.56
N VAL A 48 4.79 3.83 -9.79
CA VAL A 48 5.34 4.96 -10.54
C VAL A 48 4.22 5.84 -11.10
N GLY A 49 4.59 7.05 -11.51
CA GLY A 49 3.67 8.01 -12.13
C GLY A 49 2.94 8.88 -11.12
N ASN A 50 1.83 9.44 -11.56
CA ASN A 50 1.06 10.45 -10.83
C ASN A 50 0.16 9.88 -9.74
N ILE A 51 -0.46 10.77 -8.96
CA ILE A 51 -1.53 10.44 -8.02
C ILE A 51 -2.67 9.75 -8.79
N ILE A 52 -3.17 8.64 -8.23
CA ILE A 52 -4.25 7.85 -8.83
C ILE A 52 -5.59 8.42 -8.35
N PRO A 53 -6.43 8.97 -9.24
CA PRO A 53 -7.63 9.75 -8.86
C PRO A 53 -8.85 8.88 -8.50
N VAL A 54 -8.63 7.64 -8.09
CA VAL A 54 -9.68 6.70 -7.64
C VAL A 54 -9.21 6.01 -6.37
N PRO A 55 -10.11 5.56 -5.48
CA PRO A 55 -9.70 4.74 -4.34
C PRO A 55 -8.97 3.50 -4.81
N TRP A 56 -7.81 3.22 -4.22
CA TRP A 56 -7.01 2.07 -4.60
C TRP A 56 -6.17 1.52 -3.45
N GLU A 57 -5.73 0.28 -3.60
CA GLU A 57 -4.93 -0.43 -2.63
C GLU A 57 -3.77 -1.15 -3.33
N LYS A 58 -2.59 -1.04 -2.75
CA LYS A 58 -1.43 -1.87 -3.10
C LYS A 58 -1.34 -3.03 -2.14
N CYS A 59 -1.56 -4.25 -2.65
CA CYS A 59 -1.36 -5.49 -1.91
C CYS A 59 -0.01 -6.12 -2.28
N MET A 60 0.82 -6.42 -1.27
CA MET A 60 2.12 -7.03 -1.47
C MET A 60 2.53 -7.93 -0.29
N CYS A 61 3.47 -8.85 -0.52
CA CYS A 61 4.05 -9.64 0.56
C CYS A 61 5.14 -8.87 1.31
N ILE A 62 5.27 -9.12 2.62
CA ILE A 62 6.40 -8.62 3.42
C ILE A 62 7.71 -9.32 3.04
N CYS A 63 7.63 -10.58 2.57
CA CYS A 63 8.77 -11.33 2.10
C CYS A 63 9.06 -11.01 0.62
N SER A 64 10.33 -11.03 0.25
CA SER A 64 10.79 -10.72 -1.11
C SER A 64 10.68 -11.89 -2.08
N GLY A 65 10.30 -13.06 -1.58
CA GLY A 65 10.01 -14.24 -2.40
C GLY A 65 8.70 -14.09 -3.21
N THR A 66 8.35 -15.12 -3.92
CA THR A 66 7.17 -15.13 -4.80
C THR A 66 5.92 -15.71 -4.13
N SER A 67 6.03 -16.17 -2.88
CA SER A 67 4.93 -16.83 -2.18
C SER A 67 4.09 -15.83 -1.38
N TRP A 68 2.76 -16.00 -1.48
CA TRP A 68 1.80 -15.31 -0.61
C TRP A 68 1.61 -16.01 0.73
N GLY A 69 1.98 -17.28 0.82
CA GLY A 69 1.96 -18.08 2.03
C GLY A 69 3.33 -18.18 2.69
N TRP A 70 3.38 -18.88 3.82
CA TRP A 70 4.63 -19.15 4.51
C TRP A 70 5.53 -20.10 3.69
N LEU A 71 6.79 -19.75 3.58
CA LEU A 71 7.86 -20.62 3.12
C LEU A 71 8.99 -20.59 4.15
N PRO A 72 9.67 -21.73 4.39
CA PRO A 72 10.88 -21.74 5.19
C PRO A 72 11.95 -20.88 4.50
N ASP A 73 12.68 -20.08 5.28
CA ASP A 73 13.81 -19.26 4.81
C ASP A 73 13.45 -18.20 3.74
N ASP A 74 12.17 -17.81 3.62
CA ASP A 74 11.76 -16.74 2.71
C ASP A 74 12.27 -15.39 3.22
N PRO A 75 13.14 -14.69 2.45
CA PRO A 75 13.76 -13.46 2.93
C PRO A 75 12.72 -12.37 3.19
N VAL A 76 12.74 -11.78 4.38
CA VAL A 76 11.93 -10.60 4.69
C VAL A 76 12.52 -9.37 4.02
N SER A 77 11.70 -8.58 3.37
CA SER A 77 12.11 -7.36 2.68
C SER A 77 12.80 -6.38 3.63
N ASP A 78 13.74 -5.61 3.09
CA ASP A 78 14.47 -4.60 3.86
C ASP A 78 13.53 -3.53 4.41
N PHE A 79 13.86 -3.02 5.59
CA PHE A 79 13.09 -1.97 6.26
C PHE A 79 12.95 -0.73 5.38
N ASP A 80 14.06 -0.22 4.81
CA ASP A 80 14.04 0.97 3.97
C ASP A 80 13.15 0.78 2.73
N TRP A 81 13.18 -0.43 2.14
CA TRP A 81 12.34 -0.74 1.00
C TRP A 81 10.84 -0.74 1.37
N LEU A 82 10.48 -1.32 2.51
CA LEU A 82 9.09 -1.32 3.00
C LEU A 82 8.58 0.10 3.27
N ILE A 83 9.38 0.93 3.93
CA ILE A 83 9.01 2.34 4.18
C ILE A 83 8.86 3.11 2.87
N ARG A 84 9.79 2.95 1.93
CA ARG A 84 9.71 3.58 0.60
C ARG A 84 8.45 3.15 -0.15
N MET A 85 8.13 1.86 -0.14
CA MET A 85 6.92 1.33 -0.78
C MET A 85 5.66 1.94 -0.15
N MET A 86 5.55 1.92 1.17
CA MET A 86 4.43 2.54 1.90
C MET A 86 4.27 4.02 1.53
N VAL A 87 5.37 4.79 1.58
CA VAL A 87 5.35 6.22 1.25
C VAL A 87 4.95 6.45 -0.21
N ASN A 88 5.50 5.66 -1.15
CA ASN A 88 5.13 5.75 -2.56
C ASN A 88 3.63 5.51 -2.80
N VAL A 89 3.05 4.55 -2.07
CA VAL A 89 1.62 4.25 -2.15
C VAL A 89 0.78 5.42 -1.61
N VAL A 90 1.07 5.89 -0.40
CA VAL A 90 0.24 6.94 0.24
C VAL A 90 0.38 8.30 -0.45
N CYS A 91 1.56 8.63 -0.99
CA CYS A 91 1.75 9.83 -1.81
C CYS A 91 0.94 9.81 -3.11
N ARG A 92 0.51 8.63 -3.57
CA ARG A 92 -0.38 8.44 -4.72
C ARG A 92 -1.84 8.19 -4.33
N ASP A 93 -2.16 8.53 -3.08
CA ASP A 93 -3.51 8.44 -2.51
C ASP A 93 -4.05 7.01 -2.37
N GLY A 94 -3.14 6.05 -2.16
CA GLY A 94 -3.46 4.64 -2.01
C GLY A 94 -3.38 4.12 -0.58
N ASN A 95 -4.00 2.97 -0.35
CA ASN A 95 -3.81 2.15 0.84
C ASN A 95 -2.70 1.13 0.63
N TRP A 96 -1.89 0.92 1.65
CA TRP A 96 -0.85 -0.10 1.64
C TRP A 96 -1.28 -1.31 2.47
N LEU A 97 -1.48 -2.45 1.82
CA LEU A 97 -1.80 -3.73 2.41
C LEU A 97 -0.59 -4.66 2.35
N VAL A 98 -0.06 -5.05 3.50
CA VAL A 98 1.09 -5.96 3.60
C VAL A 98 0.62 -7.33 4.06
N ASN A 99 0.80 -8.32 3.20
CA ASN A 99 0.53 -9.71 3.52
C ASN A 99 1.68 -10.33 4.32
N ILE A 100 1.31 -11.05 5.37
CA ILE A 100 2.20 -11.85 6.20
C ILE A 100 1.73 -13.30 6.20
N GLY A 101 2.63 -14.25 5.99
CA GLY A 101 2.33 -15.68 5.94
C GLY A 101 2.63 -16.37 7.28
N PRO A 102 1.62 -16.79 8.07
CA PRO A 102 1.85 -17.66 9.21
C PRO A 102 2.19 -19.09 8.77
N ASP A 103 2.96 -19.81 9.58
CA ASP A 103 3.24 -21.23 9.39
C ASP A 103 1.97 -22.09 9.60
N ARG A 104 2.12 -23.41 9.42
CA ARG A 104 1.03 -24.38 9.61
C ARG A 104 0.44 -24.41 11.03
N ASN A 105 1.11 -23.82 12.02
CA ASN A 105 0.64 -23.73 13.41
C ASN A 105 0.08 -22.33 13.72
N GLY A 106 -0.04 -21.45 12.72
CA GLY A 106 -0.48 -20.07 12.88
C GLY A 106 0.57 -19.13 13.46
N LYS A 107 1.85 -19.49 13.46
CA LYS A 107 2.95 -18.67 14.00
C LYS A 107 3.64 -17.93 12.90
N LEU A 108 3.98 -16.68 13.17
CA LEU A 108 4.84 -15.86 12.30
C LEU A 108 6.32 -16.15 12.61
N ALA A 109 7.14 -16.14 11.58
CA ALA A 109 8.60 -16.21 11.75
C ALA A 109 9.09 -15.00 12.54
N PRO A 110 10.09 -15.17 13.44
CA PRO A 110 10.61 -14.07 14.26
C PRO A 110 11.09 -12.87 13.43
N GLU A 111 11.66 -13.12 12.26
CA GLU A 111 12.15 -12.10 11.32
C GLU A 111 11.00 -11.22 10.79
N ILE A 112 9.84 -11.82 10.50
CA ILE A 112 8.63 -11.10 10.09
C ILE A 112 8.14 -10.24 11.26
N VAL A 113 8.05 -10.81 12.46
CA VAL A 113 7.61 -10.09 13.67
C VAL A 113 8.52 -8.89 13.95
N ASN A 114 9.84 -9.09 13.91
CA ASN A 114 10.82 -8.01 14.13
C ASN A 114 10.64 -6.90 13.08
N ARG A 115 10.50 -7.25 11.80
CA ARG A 115 10.32 -6.27 10.74
C ARG A 115 9.04 -5.45 10.88
N ILE A 116 7.93 -6.09 11.26
CA ILE A 116 6.67 -5.40 11.55
C ILE A 116 6.83 -4.42 12.72
N HIS A 117 7.57 -4.82 13.75
CA HIS A 117 7.86 -3.92 14.88
C HIS A 117 8.70 -2.71 14.44
N GLU A 118 9.74 -2.89 13.62
CA GLU A 118 10.54 -1.79 13.07
C GLU A 118 9.66 -0.80 12.27
N VAL A 119 8.79 -1.30 11.39
CA VAL A 119 7.82 -0.46 10.66
C VAL A 119 6.86 0.24 11.62
N GLY A 120 6.38 -0.48 12.65
CA GLY A 120 5.52 0.09 13.68
C GLY A 120 6.21 1.19 14.50
N ASP A 121 7.48 1.04 14.82
CA ASP A 121 8.29 2.07 15.54
C ASP A 121 8.45 3.33 14.68
N TRP A 122 8.71 3.17 13.38
CA TRP A 122 8.74 4.27 12.44
C TRP A 122 7.39 5.00 12.38
N LEU A 123 6.30 4.25 12.27
CA LEU A 123 4.94 4.81 12.25
C LEU A 123 4.55 5.49 13.57
N ARG A 124 5.05 5.05 14.72
CA ARG A 124 4.85 5.77 16.00
C ARG A 124 5.48 7.16 15.99
N THR A 125 6.56 7.33 15.23
CA THR A 125 7.29 8.61 15.15
C THR A 125 6.75 9.51 14.04
N TYR A 126 6.45 8.94 12.88
CA TYR A 126 6.16 9.69 11.65
C TYR A 126 4.75 9.45 11.11
N GLY A 127 3.94 8.65 11.80
CA GLY A 127 2.62 8.23 11.31
C GLY A 127 1.61 9.35 11.08
N GLU A 128 1.81 10.53 11.67
CA GLU A 128 0.98 11.70 11.37
C GLU A 128 1.05 12.11 9.90
N SER A 129 2.18 11.83 9.23
CA SER A 129 2.36 12.09 7.80
C SER A 129 1.76 10.99 6.90
N ILE A 130 1.24 9.93 7.50
CA ILE A 130 0.69 8.74 6.81
C ILE A 130 -0.81 8.59 7.11
N TYR A 131 -1.17 8.52 8.40
CA TYR A 131 -2.55 8.26 8.81
C TYR A 131 -3.46 9.48 8.63
N ASN A 132 -4.67 9.23 8.12
CA ASN A 132 -5.68 10.27 7.87
C ASN A 132 -5.20 11.38 6.92
N THR A 133 -4.26 11.08 6.05
CA THR A 133 -3.78 11.98 5.00
C THR A 133 -4.36 11.61 3.64
N ARG A 134 -4.20 12.53 2.69
CA ARG A 134 -4.45 12.33 1.26
C ARG A 134 -3.16 12.51 0.50
N GLY A 135 -2.98 11.80 -0.61
CA GLY A 135 -1.84 12.00 -1.50
C GLY A 135 -1.88 13.38 -2.16
N GLY A 136 -0.73 14.01 -2.30
CA GLY A 136 -0.61 15.36 -2.86
C GLY A 136 -0.53 16.46 -1.78
N PRO A 137 -0.66 17.75 -2.18
CA PRO A 137 -1.12 18.26 -3.48
C PRO A 137 -0.07 18.23 -4.61
N ILE A 138 1.20 18.02 -4.28
CA ILE A 138 2.30 18.02 -5.25
C ILE A 138 2.45 16.61 -5.81
N GLN A 139 2.53 16.50 -7.15
CA GLN A 139 2.72 15.21 -7.82
C GLN A 139 4.04 14.57 -7.39
N PRO A 140 4.05 13.27 -7.12
CA PRO A 140 5.26 12.57 -6.76
C PRO A 140 6.23 12.49 -7.94
N VAL A 141 7.52 12.53 -7.64
CA VAL A 141 8.59 12.18 -8.59
C VAL A 141 9.11 10.80 -8.19
N ASP A 142 9.04 9.86 -9.12
CA ASP A 142 9.31 8.45 -8.88
C ASP A 142 10.61 8.22 -8.14
N ASN A 143 10.51 7.57 -6.98
CA ASN A 143 11.63 7.25 -6.08
C ASN A 143 12.47 8.45 -5.61
N VAL A 144 12.02 9.68 -5.81
CA VAL A 144 12.73 10.90 -5.39
C VAL A 144 12.02 11.59 -4.25
N TYR A 145 10.76 11.96 -4.44
CA TYR A 145 9.92 12.54 -3.39
C TYR A 145 8.43 12.36 -3.68
N GLY A 146 7.62 12.57 -2.66
CA GLY A 146 6.18 12.70 -2.76
C GLY A 146 5.63 13.54 -1.62
N THR A 147 4.34 13.85 -1.66
CA THR A 147 3.67 14.58 -0.59
C THR A 147 2.40 13.88 -0.16
N THR A 148 2.09 14.05 1.13
CA THR A 148 0.77 13.78 1.71
C THR A 148 0.27 15.03 2.41
N SER A 149 -1.03 15.15 2.61
CA SER A 149 -1.61 16.32 3.26
C SER A 149 -2.75 15.97 4.20
N ALA A 150 -2.89 16.75 5.28
CA ALA A 150 -3.99 16.69 6.23
C ALA A 150 -4.40 18.12 6.61
N GLY A 151 -5.61 18.53 6.22
CA GLY A 151 -6.03 19.93 6.37
C GLY A 151 -5.06 20.89 5.67
N ASP A 152 -4.53 21.86 6.40
CA ASP A 152 -3.58 22.86 5.88
C ASP A 152 -2.10 22.42 5.96
N THR A 153 -1.85 21.20 6.41
CA THR A 153 -0.49 20.67 6.57
C THR A 153 -0.12 19.80 5.38
N ILE A 154 1.05 20.06 4.80
CA ILE A 154 1.66 19.25 3.75
C ILE A 154 2.93 18.60 4.31
N TYR A 155 3.02 17.29 4.19
CA TYR A 155 4.21 16.50 4.55
C TYR A 155 4.99 16.18 3.29
N LEU A 156 6.26 16.59 3.25
CA LEU A 156 7.18 16.26 2.18
C LEU A 156 7.97 15.00 2.55
N HIS A 157 7.82 13.96 1.77
CA HIS A 157 8.56 12.70 1.90
C HIS A 157 9.70 12.68 0.89
N ILE A 158 10.94 12.67 1.38
CA ILE A 158 12.15 12.58 0.55
C ILE A 158 12.60 11.12 0.50
N LEU A 159 12.50 10.50 -0.66
CA LEU A 159 12.84 9.10 -0.87
C LEU A 159 14.30 8.90 -1.30
N ASP A 160 14.87 9.84 -2.05
CA ASP A 160 16.29 9.83 -2.42
C ASP A 160 16.92 11.21 -2.23
N ARG A 161 17.63 11.36 -1.11
CA ARG A 161 18.33 12.60 -0.78
C ARG A 161 19.44 12.94 -1.76
N ASN A 162 20.03 11.96 -2.43
CA ASN A 162 21.15 12.18 -3.36
C ASN A 162 20.70 12.85 -4.67
N LYS A 163 19.41 12.87 -4.95
CA LYS A 163 18.85 13.58 -6.11
C LYS A 163 18.74 15.10 -5.91
N PHE A 164 19.01 15.57 -4.69
CA PHE A 164 18.95 16.99 -4.37
C PHE A 164 20.37 17.54 -4.17
N SER A 165 20.73 18.58 -4.94
CA SER A 165 22.01 19.29 -4.79
C SER A 165 21.87 20.42 -3.77
N GLY A 166 22.69 20.39 -2.71
CA GLY A 166 22.72 21.43 -1.68
C GLY A 166 21.63 21.29 -0.61
N GLN A 167 21.34 22.40 0.08
CA GLN A 167 20.37 22.44 1.20
C GLN A 167 18.94 22.86 0.77
N LYS A 168 18.72 23.12 -0.50
CA LYS A 168 17.44 23.57 -1.02
C LYS A 168 16.81 22.50 -1.91
N ILE A 169 15.55 22.24 -1.68
CA ILE A 169 14.71 21.42 -2.56
C ILE A 169 13.79 22.37 -3.29
N LEU A 170 13.91 22.42 -4.62
CA LEU A 170 12.97 23.14 -5.47
C LEU A 170 11.82 22.18 -5.78
N ILE A 171 10.62 22.54 -5.38
CA ILE A 171 9.39 21.82 -5.67
C ILE A 171 8.60 22.70 -6.63
N GLU A 172 8.25 22.15 -7.78
CA GLU A 172 7.42 22.87 -8.75
C GLU A 172 6.05 23.19 -8.15
N PRO A 173 5.49 24.38 -8.38
CA PRO A 173 4.16 24.71 -7.90
C PRO A 173 3.10 23.81 -8.56
N TYR A 174 2.06 23.51 -7.83
CA TYR A 174 0.89 22.70 -8.26
C TYR A 174 -0.25 23.58 -8.75
#